data_13e3d1e9a97f76b43116d02da7affb58
#
_entry.id   13e3d1e9a97f76b43116d02da7affb58
#
_cell.length_a   1.000
_cell.length_b   1.000
_cell.length_c   1.000
_cell.angle_alpha   90.00
_cell.angle_beta   90.00
_cell.angle_gamma   90.00
#
_symmetry.space_group_name_H-M   'P 1'
#
loop_
_entity.id
_entity.type
_entity.pdbx_description
1 polymer ?
#
loop_
_entity_poly.entity_id
_entity_poly.type
_entity_poly.pdbx_seq_one_letter_code
_entity_poly.pdbx_strand_id
1 'polypeptide(L)'
;MKRLLLLLLVPLLLVSCSRPHRFTKSEDGGYVDARTDIAYVLLDTMFEPASRGTEPWGTYKEKENDFVRTFYVIGALDPELFLADDTLCVYYAGSEALTPETWTVTAALLCYEDATSVEHKRFTAADHAEVIAELRTLWFEGEGNAQQPEFVQPKLMRRIKLMFAEYPSLYYCFTFAVYEGGEAFLYEIGSGRTVKVPAALSDTLQNG
;
A
#
# COMPACT_ATOMS: atom_id res chain seq x y z
N MET A 1 27.71 8.18 -47.76
CA MET A 1 26.51 7.35 -47.53
C MET A 1 26.61 6.41 -46.33
N LYS A 2 27.71 5.69 -46.05
CA LYS A 2 27.84 4.77 -44.90
C LYS A 2 27.66 5.43 -43.51
N ARG A 3 28.09 6.69 -43.32
CA ARG A 3 27.96 7.42 -42.05
C ARG A 3 26.54 7.93 -41.78
N LEU A 4 25.74 8.17 -42.81
CA LEU A 4 24.35 8.60 -42.66
C LEU A 4 23.45 7.43 -42.23
N LEU A 5 23.79 6.22 -42.71
CA LEU A 5 23.05 5.00 -42.29
C LEU A 5 23.21 4.67 -40.82
N LEU A 6 24.40 4.94 -40.23
CA LEU A 6 24.69 4.69 -38.84
C LEU A 6 23.90 5.66 -37.93
N LEU A 7 23.74 6.92 -38.33
CA LEU A 7 22.97 7.93 -37.57
C LEU A 7 21.47 7.67 -37.57
N LEU A 8 20.92 6.95 -38.54
CA LEU A 8 19.52 6.54 -38.58
C LEU A 8 19.24 5.25 -37.82
N LEU A 9 20.25 4.40 -37.58
CA LEU A 9 20.11 3.17 -36.79
C LEU A 9 20.10 3.41 -35.27
N VAL A 10 20.76 4.47 -34.79
CA VAL A 10 20.82 4.79 -33.35
C VAL A 10 19.44 5.15 -32.78
N PRO A 11 18.59 6.01 -33.39
CA PRO A 11 17.26 6.28 -32.88
C PRO A 11 16.31 5.07 -32.99
N LEU A 12 16.49 4.19 -34.00
CA LEU A 12 15.70 2.96 -34.10
C LEU A 12 16.02 1.97 -32.99
N LEU A 13 17.25 1.91 -32.47
CA LEU A 13 17.63 1.09 -31.34
C LEU A 13 17.12 1.66 -30.00
N LEU A 14 16.99 3.00 -29.91
CA LEU A 14 16.46 3.66 -28.71
C LEU A 14 14.92 3.56 -28.59
N VAL A 15 14.21 3.41 -29.70
CA VAL A 15 12.74 3.19 -29.71
C VAL A 15 12.38 1.74 -29.37
N SER A 16 13.34 0.81 -29.38
CA SER A 16 13.12 -0.61 -29.10
C SER A 16 12.91 -0.95 -27.61
N CYS A 17 13.04 0.01 -26.68
CA CYS A 17 13.14 -0.27 -25.25
C CYS A 17 11.87 -0.05 -24.41
N SER A 18 10.71 0.19 -25.00
CA SER A 18 9.51 0.49 -24.19
C SER A 18 8.29 -0.37 -24.50
N ARG A 19 8.48 -1.64 -24.79
CA ARG A 19 7.30 -2.53 -24.80
C ARG A 19 6.93 -2.84 -23.35
N PRO A 20 5.67 -2.61 -22.95
CA PRO A 20 5.21 -2.97 -21.60
C PRO A 20 5.49 -4.46 -21.32
N HIS A 21 5.83 -4.76 -20.10
CA HIS A 21 6.04 -6.13 -19.64
C HIS A 21 4.75 -6.94 -19.82
N ARG A 22 4.89 -8.23 -20.03
CA ARG A 22 3.75 -9.16 -20.08
C ARG A 22 3.84 -10.10 -18.91
N PHE A 23 2.72 -10.22 -18.21
CA PHE A 23 2.62 -11.11 -17.07
C PHE A 23 1.83 -12.37 -17.42
N THR A 24 2.18 -13.46 -16.77
CA THR A 24 1.43 -14.71 -16.74
C THR A 24 1.00 -14.97 -15.31
N LYS A 25 -0.12 -15.67 -15.12
CA LYS A 25 -0.58 -16.06 -13.78
C LYS A 25 0.24 -17.24 -13.29
N SER A 26 0.72 -17.20 -12.05
CA SER A 26 1.39 -18.32 -11.39
C SER A 26 0.35 -19.28 -10.79
N GLU A 27 0.78 -20.51 -10.46
CA GLU A 27 -0.07 -21.52 -9.80
C GLU A 27 -0.53 -21.06 -8.41
N ASP A 28 0.28 -20.25 -7.71
CA ASP A 28 0.00 -19.69 -6.39
C ASP A 28 -0.91 -18.45 -6.41
N GLY A 29 -1.46 -18.10 -7.59
CA GLY A 29 -2.35 -16.96 -7.75
C GLY A 29 -1.65 -15.61 -7.95
N GLY A 30 -0.33 -15.55 -7.90
CA GLY A 30 0.49 -14.39 -8.21
C GLY A 30 0.68 -14.18 -9.73
N TYR A 31 1.66 -13.36 -10.09
CA TYR A 31 1.99 -13.03 -11.48
C TYR A 31 3.49 -13.16 -11.73
N VAL A 32 3.86 -13.71 -12.90
CA VAL A 32 5.25 -13.82 -13.32
C VAL A 32 5.46 -12.91 -14.53
N ASP A 33 6.46 -12.06 -14.46
CA ASP A 33 6.89 -11.25 -15.58
C ASP A 33 7.61 -12.14 -16.61
N ALA A 34 7.02 -12.30 -17.79
CA ALA A 34 7.54 -13.17 -18.85
C ALA A 34 8.90 -12.69 -19.43
N ARG A 35 9.35 -11.48 -19.12
CA ARG A 35 10.62 -10.93 -19.58
C ARG A 35 11.77 -11.16 -18.61
N THR A 36 11.50 -11.06 -17.31
CA THR A 36 12.52 -11.14 -16.24
C THR A 36 12.44 -12.42 -15.45
N ASP A 37 11.36 -13.19 -15.60
CA ASP A 37 11.02 -14.38 -14.81
C ASP A 37 10.82 -14.08 -13.31
N ILE A 38 10.57 -12.81 -12.98
CA ILE A 38 10.31 -12.38 -11.61
C ILE A 38 8.86 -12.71 -11.26
N ALA A 39 8.68 -13.42 -10.14
CA ALA A 39 7.36 -13.76 -9.60
C ALA A 39 6.93 -12.75 -8.54
N TYR A 40 5.73 -12.22 -8.69
CA TYR A 40 5.10 -11.26 -7.76
C TYR A 40 3.92 -11.91 -7.08
N VAL A 41 3.86 -11.81 -5.76
CA VAL A 41 2.72 -12.25 -4.94
C VAL A 41 1.95 -11.05 -4.42
N LEU A 42 0.63 -11.20 -4.31
CA LEU A 42 -0.21 -10.17 -3.70
C LEU A 42 0.17 -10.01 -2.23
N LEU A 43 0.46 -8.77 -1.82
CA LEU A 43 0.60 -8.45 -0.40
C LEU A 43 -0.76 -8.36 0.28
N ASP A 44 -0.70 -8.38 1.60
CA ASP A 44 -1.87 -8.14 2.47
C ASP A 44 -2.56 -6.81 2.13
N THR A 45 -3.86 -6.75 2.37
CA THR A 45 -4.72 -5.57 2.18
C THR A 45 -4.32 -4.36 3.03
N MET A 46 -3.42 -4.55 3.99
CA MET A 46 -2.81 -3.47 4.76
C MET A 46 -1.81 -2.62 3.95
N PHE A 47 -1.28 -3.12 2.84
CA PHE A 47 -0.34 -2.36 2.03
C PHE A 47 -1.04 -1.61 0.90
N GLU A 48 -0.81 -0.31 0.81
CA GLU A 48 -1.31 0.56 -0.26
C GLU A 48 -0.16 1.36 -0.87
N PRO A 49 -0.15 1.60 -2.20
CA PRO A 49 0.84 2.48 -2.81
C PRO A 49 0.56 3.94 -2.43
N ALA A 50 1.59 4.69 -2.02
CA ALA A 50 1.46 6.13 -1.75
C ALA A 50 1.24 6.93 -3.05
N SER A 51 1.82 6.45 -4.14
CA SER A 51 1.60 6.97 -5.48
C SER A 51 1.82 5.86 -6.50
N ARG A 52 1.10 5.93 -7.59
CA ARG A 52 1.19 5.02 -8.72
C ARG A 52 1.64 5.78 -9.97
N GLY A 53 2.54 5.20 -10.74
CA GLY A 53 2.92 5.72 -12.05
C GLY A 53 1.71 5.85 -12.99
N THR A 54 1.79 6.75 -13.94
CA THR A 54 0.73 6.95 -14.94
C THR A 54 0.87 5.99 -16.13
N GLU A 55 2.11 5.59 -16.43
CA GLU A 55 2.42 4.68 -17.52
C GLU A 55 2.41 3.23 -17.04
N PRO A 56 1.76 2.32 -17.77
CA PRO A 56 1.78 0.90 -17.47
C PRO A 56 3.21 0.33 -17.48
N TRP A 57 3.60 -0.33 -16.39
CA TRP A 57 4.80 -1.16 -16.37
C TRP A 57 4.59 -2.43 -17.20
N GLY A 58 3.42 -3.06 -17.05
CA GLY A 58 3.06 -4.24 -17.79
C GLY A 58 1.60 -4.63 -17.64
N THR A 59 1.20 -5.68 -18.36
CA THR A 59 -0.18 -6.16 -18.38
C THR A 59 -0.25 -7.69 -18.31
N TYR A 60 -1.28 -8.17 -17.60
CA TYR A 60 -1.77 -9.55 -17.69
C TYR A 60 -3.12 -9.55 -18.41
N LYS A 61 -3.30 -10.44 -19.39
CA LYS A 61 -4.60 -10.67 -20.05
C LYS A 61 -5.02 -12.11 -19.83
N GLU A 62 -6.20 -12.28 -19.24
CA GLU A 62 -6.79 -13.60 -19.06
C GLU A 62 -7.24 -14.18 -20.40
N LYS A 63 -7.03 -15.48 -20.61
CA LYS A 63 -7.31 -16.12 -21.91
C LYS A 63 -8.78 -16.36 -22.17
N GLU A 64 -9.56 -16.54 -21.10
CA GLU A 64 -10.95 -17.01 -21.16
C GLU A 64 -11.97 -15.86 -21.20
N ASN A 65 -11.58 -14.69 -20.80
CA ASN A 65 -12.39 -13.49 -20.82
C ASN A 65 -11.54 -12.28 -21.23
N ASP A 66 -12.16 -11.14 -21.48
CA ASP A 66 -11.40 -9.92 -21.84
C ASP A 66 -10.84 -9.17 -20.64
N PHE A 67 -10.71 -9.82 -19.47
CA PHE A 67 -10.15 -9.21 -18.28
C PHE A 67 -8.67 -8.90 -18.50
N VAL A 68 -8.32 -7.63 -18.25
CA VAL A 68 -6.93 -7.14 -18.30
C VAL A 68 -6.61 -6.52 -16.96
N ARG A 69 -5.51 -6.97 -16.34
CA ARG A 69 -4.91 -6.33 -15.19
C ARG A 69 -3.68 -5.56 -15.62
N THR A 70 -3.59 -4.32 -15.20
CA THR A 70 -2.46 -3.44 -15.53
C THR A 70 -1.63 -3.20 -14.29
N PHE A 71 -0.31 -3.32 -14.41
CA PHE A 71 0.65 -3.10 -13.33
C PHE A 71 1.41 -1.80 -13.55
N TYR A 72 1.71 -1.12 -12.47
CA TYR A 72 2.36 0.18 -12.42
C TYR A 72 3.49 0.21 -11.42
N VAL A 73 4.47 1.06 -11.64
CA VAL A 73 5.53 1.35 -10.66
C VAL A 73 4.94 2.12 -9.48
N ILE A 74 5.42 1.86 -8.29
CA ILE A 74 5.01 2.53 -7.04
C ILE A 74 6.05 3.61 -6.70
N GLY A 75 5.75 4.87 -6.97
CA GLY A 75 6.61 5.98 -6.60
C GLY A 75 8.07 5.76 -7.00
N ALA A 76 8.98 5.79 -6.03
CA ALA A 76 10.42 5.56 -6.20
C ALA A 76 10.85 4.11 -5.86
N LEU A 77 9.92 3.18 -5.63
CA LEU A 77 10.26 1.79 -5.35
C LEU A 77 10.77 1.08 -6.61
N ASP A 78 11.64 0.11 -6.38
CA ASP A 78 12.16 -0.74 -7.45
C ASP A 78 11.01 -1.59 -8.04
N PRO A 79 10.69 -1.46 -9.32
CA PRO A 79 9.65 -2.25 -9.95
C PRO A 79 9.96 -3.74 -10.05
N GLU A 80 11.23 -4.16 -9.88
CA GLU A 80 11.60 -5.57 -9.76
C GLU A 80 11.26 -6.16 -8.39
N LEU A 81 10.92 -5.30 -7.39
CA LEU A 81 10.47 -5.72 -6.07
C LEU A 81 8.98 -5.41 -5.82
N PHE A 82 8.49 -4.25 -6.28
CA PHE A 82 7.14 -3.81 -5.97
C PHE A 82 6.39 -3.29 -7.20
N LEU A 83 5.17 -3.75 -7.36
CA LEU A 83 4.22 -3.22 -8.35
C LEU A 83 2.87 -2.96 -7.69
N ALA A 84 2.10 -2.04 -8.24
CA ALA A 84 0.68 -1.89 -7.91
C ALA A 84 -0.16 -2.17 -9.14
N ASP A 85 -1.36 -2.71 -8.94
CA ASP A 85 -2.33 -2.83 -10.03
C ASP A 85 -3.27 -1.61 -10.14
N ASP A 86 -4.19 -1.68 -11.08
CA ASP A 86 -5.23 -0.67 -11.32
C ASP A 86 -6.24 -0.54 -10.18
N THR A 87 -6.32 -1.52 -9.28
CA THR A 87 -7.15 -1.50 -8.07
C THR A 87 -6.37 -1.07 -6.81
N LEU A 88 -5.11 -0.64 -6.95
CA LEU A 88 -4.19 -0.26 -5.88
C LEU A 88 -3.75 -1.42 -4.98
N CYS A 89 -3.95 -2.65 -5.39
CA CYS A 89 -3.33 -3.79 -4.74
C CYS A 89 -1.83 -3.79 -4.97
N VAL A 90 -1.05 -4.08 -3.93
CA VAL A 90 0.41 -4.13 -4.00
C VAL A 90 0.88 -5.56 -4.18
N TYR A 91 1.83 -5.74 -5.08
CA TYR A 91 2.49 -7.02 -5.38
C TYR A 91 3.97 -6.92 -5.06
N TYR A 92 4.51 -7.97 -4.49
CA TYR A 92 5.89 -8.03 -4.01
C TYR A 92 6.61 -9.28 -4.53
N ALA A 93 7.86 -9.10 -4.96
CA ALA A 93 8.70 -10.15 -5.53
C ALA A 93 9.87 -10.57 -4.62
N GLY A 94 9.98 -10.00 -3.42
CA GLY A 94 11.04 -10.38 -2.48
C GLY A 94 10.79 -11.76 -1.86
N SER A 95 11.89 -12.41 -1.51
CA SER A 95 11.88 -13.74 -0.85
C SER A 95 11.63 -13.67 0.66
N GLU A 96 11.84 -12.51 1.27
CA GLU A 96 11.67 -12.30 2.71
C GLU A 96 10.32 -11.65 2.99
N ALA A 97 9.67 -12.06 4.08
CA ALA A 97 8.44 -11.42 4.53
C ALA A 97 8.73 -9.96 4.94
N LEU A 98 7.83 -9.06 4.58
CA LEU A 98 7.89 -7.69 5.06
C LEU A 98 7.51 -7.65 6.54
N THR A 99 8.28 -6.92 7.32
CA THR A 99 8.14 -6.80 8.80
C THR A 99 7.90 -5.36 9.21
N PRO A 100 6.72 -4.77 8.89
CA PRO A 100 6.42 -3.35 9.14
C PRO A 100 6.52 -2.96 10.61
N GLU A 101 6.42 -3.91 11.54
CA GLU A 101 6.63 -3.72 12.97
C GLU A 101 8.08 -3.31 13.33
N THR A 102 9.04 -3.60 12.45
CA THR A 102 10.46 -3.22 12.65
C THR A 102 10.83 -1.91 11.97
N TRP A 103 9.95 -1.36 11.12
CA TRP A 103 10.25 -0.17 10.33
C TRP A 103 10.07 1.12 11.13
N THR A 104 10.77 2.17 10.67
CA THR A 104 10.72 3.49 11.29
C THR A 104 9.53 4.29 10.76
N VAL A 105 8.50 4.49 11.58
CA VAL A 105 7.33 5.31 11.20
C VAL A 105 7.74 6.79 11.16
N THR A 106 7.58 7.44 10.01
CA THR A 106 7.87 8.86 9.81
C THR A 106 6.65 9.75 9.94
N ALA A 107 5.47 9.22 9.60
CA ALA A 107 4.20 9.91 9.75
C ALA A 107 3.02 8.92 9.82
N ALA A 108 1.91 9.38 10.40
CA ALA A 108 0.60 8.76 10.30
C ALA A 108 -0.37 9.75 9.67
N LEU A 109 -1.03 9.34 8.57
CA LEU A 109 -2.05 10.11 7.90
C LEU A 109 -3.42 9.60 8.32
N LEU A 110 -4.29 10.49 8.78
CA LEU A 110 -5.71 10.20 8.94
C LEU A 110 -6.44 10.64 7.69
N CYS A 111 -7.07 9.71 6.99
CA CYS A 111 -7.83 9.98 5.78
C CYS A 111 -9.33 9.80 6.03
N TYR A 112 -10.17 10.45 5.23
CA TYR A 112 -11.60 10.21 5.26
C TYR A 112 -11.90 8.77 4.80
N GLU A 113 -12.92 8.16 5.36
CA GLU A 113 -13.31 6.79 5.01
C GLU A 113 -13.83 6.69 3.57
N ASP A 114 -14.69 7.62 3.19
CA ASP A 114 -15.32 7.70 1.87
C ASP A 114 -14.39 8.28 0.78
N ALA A 115 -13.26 8.84 1.21
CA ALA A 115 -12.25 9.43 0.35
C ALA A 115 -10.84 9.14 0.91
N THR A 116 -10.43 7.88 0.90
CA THR A 116 -9.17 7.41 1.53
C THR A 116 -7.90 8.03 0.94
N SER A 117 -8.00 8.69 -0.21
CA SER A 117 -6.93 9.50 -0.79
C SER A 117 -6.88 10.93 -0.25
N VAL A 118 -7.93 11.38 0.47
CA VAL A 118 -8.02 12.73 1.02
C VAL A 118 -7.57 12.72 2.47
N GLU A 119 -6.43 13.36 2.71
CA GLU A 119 -5.87 13.54 4.05
C GLU A 119 -6.74 14.51 4.86
N HIS A 120 -7.17 14.08 6.03
CA HIS A 120 -7.84 14.92 7.02
C HIS A 120 -6.82 15.57 7.96
N LYS A 121 -5.86 14.77 8.44
CA LYS A 121 -4.79 15.20 9.35
C LYS A 121 -3.53 14.37 9.18
N ARG A 122 -2.40 14.98 9.49
CA ARG A 122 -1.07 14.33 9.50
C ARG A 122 -0.40 14.51 10.84
N PHE A 123 0.04 13.43 11.42
CA PHE A 123 0.98 13.40 12.53
C PHE A 123 2.36 13.03 11.99
N THR A 124 3.35 13.90 12.19
CA THR A 124 4.74 13.60 11.81
C THR A 124 5.54 13.16 13.02
N ALA A 125 6.53 12.31 12.83
CA ALA A 125 7.41 11.91 13.93
C ALA A 125 8.21 13.10 14.50
N ALA A 126 8.40 14.17 13.72
CA ALA A 126 9.09 15.38 14.18
C ALA A 126 8.26 16.19 15.17
N ASP A 127 6.93 16.32 14.93
CA ASP A 127 6.07 17.19 15.73
C ASP A 127 5.17 16.42 16.72
N HIS A 128 4.97 15.12 16.48
CA HIS A 128 4.00 14.29 17.22
C HIS A 128 4.60 12.90 17.55
N ALA A 129 5.84 12.88 18.00
CA ALA A 129 6.58 11.63 18.28
C ALA A 129 5.83 10.69 19.22
N GLU A 130 5.16 11.24 20.26
CA GLU A 130 4.39 10.45 21.24
C GLU A 130 3.19 9.76 20.60
N VAL A 131 2.43 10.47 19.76
CA VAL A 131 1.27 9.90 19.03
C VAL A 131 1.71 8.78 18.09
N ILE A 132 2.81 8.98 17.37
CA ILE A 132 3.39 7.97 16.47
C ILE A 132 3.83 6.73 17.26
N ALA A 133 4.54 6.94 18.37
CA ALA A 133 5.01 5.84 19.23
C ALA A 133 3.84 5.05 19.81
N GLU A 134 2.80 5.74 20.32
CA GLU A 134 1.63 5.11 20.88
C GLU A 134 0.82 4.32 19.83
N LEU A 135 0.59 4.90 18.64
CA LEU A 135 -0.07 4.21 17.52
C LEU A 135 0.69 2.95 17.11
N ARG A 136 2.03 3.06 16.98
CA ARG A 136 2.88 1.95 16.62
C ARG A 136 2.83 0.82 17.66
N THR A 137 3.05 1.16 18.93
CA THR A 137 3.00 0.20 20.04
C THR A 137 1.63 -0.46 20.12
N LEU A 138 0.57 0.33 20.07
CA LEU A 138 -0.79 -0.18 20.14
C LEU A 138 -1.10 -1.14 18.98
N TRP A 139 -0.72 -0.78 17.76
CA TRP A 139 -1.03 -1.61 16.59
C TRP A 139 -0.15 -2.86 16.50
N PHE A 140 1.16 -2.76 16.66
CA PHE A 140 2.05 -3.90 16.45
C PHE A 140 2.26 -4.77 17.72
N GLU A 141 2.20 -4.20 18.91
CA GLU A 141 2.50 -4.87 20.16
C GLU A 141 1.26 -5.13 21.04
N GLY A 142 0.14 -4.41 20.79
CA GLY A 142 -1.11 -4.59 21.52
C GLY A 142 -1.81 -5.92 21.26
N GLU A 143 -2.69 -6.34 22.17
CA GLU A 143 -3.55 -7.51 22.00
C GLU A 143 -4.52 -7.27 20.83
N GLY A 144 -4.43 -8.10 19.78
CA GLY A 144 -5.15 -7.92 18.52
C GLY A 144 -6.53 -8.59 18.45
N ASN A 145 -7.19 -8.82 19.59
CA ASN A 145 -8.44 -9.60 19.70
C ASN A 145 -9.58 -8.84 20.41
N ALA A 146 -9.50 -7.51 20.50
CA ALA A 146 -10.56 -6.71 21.10
C ALA A 146 -11.89 -6.89 20.37
N GLN A 147 -12.98 -6.93 21.13
CA GLN A 147 -14.34 -7.08 20.57
C GLN A 147 -14.93 -5.71 20.29
N GLN A 148 -15.28 -5.45 19.04
CA GLN A 148 -16.06 -4.28 18.65
C GLN A 148 -17.53 -4.49 18.99
N PRO A 149 -18.32 -3.39 19.20
CA PRO A 149 -19.77 -3.49 19.35
C PRO A 149 -20.42 -4.19 18.14
N GLU A 150 -21.15 -5.28 18.37
CA GLU A 150 -21.82 -6.02 17.33
C GLU A 150 -23.03 -5.24 16.79
N PHE A 151 -23.21 -5.24 15.46
CA PHE A 151 -24.35 -4.63 14.77
C PHE A 151 -24.54 -3.12 14.99
N VAL A 152 -23.49 -2.42 15.48
CA VAL A 152 -23.53 -0.97 15.71
C VAL A 152 -22.61 -0.28 14.70
N GLN A 153 -23.16 0.72 14.00
CA GLN A 153 -22.35 1.54 13.09
C GLN A 153 -21.47 2.49 13.91
N PRO A 154 -20.18 2.63 13.55
CA PRO A 154 -19.32 3.64 14.16
C PRO A 154 -19.85 5.05 13.89
N LYS A 155 -19.74 5.92 14.88
CA LYS A 155 -20.01 7.36 14.76
C LYS A 155 -18.97 8.09 13.89
N LEU A 156 -17.73 7.60 13.93
CA LEU A 156 -16.61 8.14 13.17
C LEU A 156 -15.76 6.98 12.66
N MET A 157 -15.38 7.07 11.39
CA MET A 157 -14.35 6.19 10.81
C MET A 157 -13.30 7.02 10.08
N ARG A 158 -12.04 6.58 10.17
CA ARG A 158 -10.90 7.15 9.47
C ARG A 158 -9.95 6.03 9.02
N ARG A 159 -9.45 6.14 7.81
CA ARG A 159 -8.33 5.31 7.37
C ARG A 159 -7.04 5.89 7.92
N ILE A 160 -6.28 5.12 8.68
CA ILE A 160 -4.92 5.48 9.10
C ILE A 160 -3.94 4.86 8.13
N LYS A 161 -2.98 5.66 7.66
CA LYS A 161 -1.89 5.22 6.77
C LYS A 161 -0.56 5.58 7.43
N LEU A 162 0.19 4.57 7.85
CA LEU A 162 1.55 4.75 8.35
C LEU A 162 2.53 4.87 7.18
N MET A 163 3.39 5.86 7.24
CA MET A 163 4.53 6.06 6.35
C MET A 163 5.81 5.60 7.03
N PHE A 164 6.72 5.00 6.27
CA PHE A 164 7.97 4.49 6.79
C PHE A 164 9.18 5.09 6.07
N ALA A 165 10.30 5.20 6.80
CA ALA A 165 11.55 5.68 6.22
C ALA A 165 12.10 4.69 5.18
N GLU A 166 11.97 3.40 5.44
CA GLU A 166 12.49 2.31 4.62
C GLU A 166 11.75 2.20 3.28
N TYR A 167 10.42 2.47 3.27
CA TYR A 167 9.55 2.39 2.08
C TYR A 167 8.64 3.61 1.98
N PRO A 168 9.15 4.80 1.66
CA PRO A 168 8.39 6.06 1.71
C PRO A 168 7.25 6.13 0.68
N SER A 169 7.26 5.26 -0.32
CA SER A 169 6.19 5.17 -1.33
C SER A 169 5.17 4.05 -1.02
N LEU A 170 5.24 3.43 0.16
CA LEU A 170 4.33 2.38 0.59
C LEU A 170 3.68 2.78 1.91
N TYR A 171 2.35 2.70 1.97
CA TYR A 171 1.58 2.86 3.19
C TYR A 171 1.27 1.51 3.82
N TYR A 172 1.22 1.48 5.15
CA TYR A 172 0.63 0.41 5.93
C TYR A 172 -0.64 0.92 6.60
N CYS A 173 -1.76 0.28 6.32
CA CYS A 173 -3.08 0.86 6.52
C CYS A 173 -3.97 0.04 7.45
N PHE A 174 -4.71 0.73 8.31
CA PHE A 174 -5.77 0.15 9.14
C PHE A 174 -6.85 1.21 9.40
N THR A 175 -7.98 0.80 9.99
CA THR A 175 -9.10 1.69 10.25
C THR A 175 -9.16 2.08 11.72
N PHE A 176 -9.39 3.36 12.00
CA PHE A 176 -9.77 3.90 13.29
C PHE A 176 -11.28 4.13 13.31
N ALA A 177 -11.97 3.57 14.30
CA ALA A 177 -13.41 3.71 14.46
C ALA A 177 -13.76 4.15 15.88
N VAL A 178 -14.74 5.03 16.02
CA VAL A 178 -15.29 5.49 17.31
C VAL A 178 -16.79 5.21 17.32
N TYR A 179 -17.28 4.65 18.40
CA TYR A 179 -18.68 4.29 18.61
C TYR A 179 -19.40 5.29 19.53
N GLU A 180 -20.74 5.27 19.55
CA GLU A 180 -21.58 6.20 20.34
C GLU A 180 -21.21 6.23 21.85
N GLY A 181 -20.79 5.11 22.41
CA GLY A 181 -20.33 5.04 23.82
C GLY A 181 -18.96 5.68 24.07
N GLY A 182 -18.29 6.22 23.05
CA GLY A 182 -16.94 6.77 23.15
C GLY A 182 -15.84 5.71 23.06
N GLU A 183 -16.18 4.44 22.95
CA GLU A 183 -15.21 3.38 22.70
C GLU A 183 -14.61 3.53 21.30
N ALA A 184 -13.30 3.35 21.20
CA ALA A 184 -12.57 3.47 19.96
C ALA A 184 -11.68 2.25 19.70
N PHE A 185 -11.53 1.91 18.42
CA PHE A 185 -10.76 0.74 17.98
C PHE A 185 -9.92 1.06 16.76
N LEU A 186 -8.75 0.40 16.68
CA LEU A 186 -8.02 0.20 15.42
C LEU A 186 -8.34 -1.21 14.95
N TYR A 187 -8.64 -1.37 13.66
CA TYR A 187 -8.89 -2.70 13.12
C TYR A 187 -8.52 -2.81 11.63
N GLU A 188 -8.32 -4.04 11.20
CA GLU A 188 -8.17 -4.40 9.79
C GLU A 188 -8.96 -5.68 9.51
N ILE A 189 -9.78 -5.64 8.46
CA ILE A 189 -10.76 -6.69 8.17
C ILE A 189 -10.08 -7.96 7.65
N GLY A 190 -9.04 -7.84 6.82
CA GLY A 190 -8.37 -8.97 6.17
C GLY A 190 -7.65 -9.86 7.19
N SER A 191 -6.93 -9.28 8.13
CA SER A 191 -6.24 -10.00 9.20
C SER A 191 -7.16 -10.35 10.39
N GLY A 192 -8.32 -9.70 10.50
CA GLY A 192 -9.19 -9.78 11.66
C GLY A 192 -8.63 -9.11 12.93
N ARG A 193 -7.48 -8.42 12.80
CA ARG A 193 -6.85 -7.73 13.95
C ARG A 193 -7.70 -6.57 14.41
N THR A 194 -7.99 -6.52 15.71
CA THR A 194 -8.73 -5.42 16.35
C THR A 194 -8.08 -5.08 17.69
N VAL A 195 -7.80 -3.79 17.90
CA VAL A 195 -7.15 -3.29 19.13
C VAL A 195 -7.99 -2.15 19.70
N LYS A 196 -8.25 -2.17 21.01
CA LYS A 196 -8.97 -1.08 21.69
C LYS A 196 -8.05 0.11 21.89
N VAL A 197 -8.54 1.31 21.53
CA VAL A 197 -7.78 2.56 21.63
C VAL A 197 -8.02 3.22 22.99
N PRO A 198 -6.97 3.64 23.71
CA PRO A 198 -7.10 4.43 24.93
C PRO A 198 -7.80 5.77 24.66
N ALA A 199 -8.59 6.26 25.64
CA ALA A 199 -9.38 7.48 25.47
C ALA A 199 -8.53 8.70 25.07
N ALA A 200 -7.37 8.90 25.68
CA ALA A 200 -6.48 10.03 25.36
C ALA A 200 -6.01 10.02 23.91
N LEU A 201 -5.59 8.85 23.39
CA LEU A 201 -5.21 8.71 21.99
C LEU A 201 -6.42 8.89 21.06
N SER A 202 -7.57 8.32 21.44
CA SER A 202 -8.82 8.49 20.69
C SER A 202 -9.20 9.97 20.56
N ASP A 203 -9.14 10.75 21.64
CA ASP A 203 -9.41 12.18 21.63
C ASP A 203 -8.44 12.93 20.72
N THR A 204 -7.15 12.57 20.76
CA THR A 204 -6.13 13.17 19.89
C THR A 204 -6.40 12.87 18.41
N LEU A 205 -6.83 11.65 18.08
CA LEU A 205 -7.13 11.25 16.70
C LEU A 205 -8.45 11.86 16.19
N GLN A 206 -9.41 12.18 17.07
CA GLN A 206 -10.70 12.79 16.71
C GLN A 206 -10.59 14.29 16.50
N ASN A 207 -9.89 14.99 17.43
CA ASN A 207 -9.90 16.46 17.55
C ASN A 207 -8.68 17.11 16.89
N GLY A 208 -7.83 16.32 16.40
CA GLY A 208 -6.63 16.76 15.77
C GLY A 208 -6.76 17.02 14.24
#